data_e89cc073e8acc4a18b41fec5b3527c91
#
_entry.id   e89cc073e8acc4a18b41fec5b3527c91
#
_cell.length_a   1.000
_cell.length_b   1.000
_cell.length_c   1.000
_cell.angle_alpha   90.00
_cell.angle_beta   90.00
_cell.angle_gamma   90.00
#
_symmetry.space_group_name_H-M   'P 1'
#
loop_
_entity.id
_entity.type
_entity.pdbx_description
1 polymer ?
#
loop_
_entity_poly.entity_id
_entity_poly.type
_entity_poly.pdbx_seq_one_letter_code
_entity_poly.pdbx_strand_id
1 'polypeptide(L)'
;AVSSPQGTPVAVVLALHGFNDYRASFEEPAGYLAGHGVITYAYDQRGFGETQQRGIWPGSNRMRDDAAVVSRMLCEQHPDLPLFILGESMGGAVAMDMMQAYTDSCIAGVILVAPAVWGWRTMPALQRSALRFLAHSFPGYSPTGEGLGVVASDNREMLYEKWLDPLVIKETRIDAIYGLTNLMESALLASGDINRPALILYGERDEIIPLRATCQMLDTLPTVPPPRWRMALYPDGYHMLTRDLQAEVAYADMLAWLTDRQARLPSGQEVNLQSPRLQAFCGD
;
A
#
# COMPACT_ATOMS: atom_id res chain seq x y z
N ALA A 1 -0.60 16.88 2.28
CA ALA A 1 -1.19 17.39 1.03
C ALA A 1 -2.68 17.10 0.99
N VAL A 2 -3.43 17.93 0.32
CA VAL A 2 -4.86 17.74 0.10
C VAL A 2 -5.15 18.07 -1.37
N SER A 3 -5.81 17.15 -2.06
CA SER A 3 -6.36 17.38 -3.40
C SER A 3 -7.89 17.38 -3.29
N SER A 4 -8.52 18.45 -3.72
CA SER A 4 -9.96 18.65 -3.58
C SER A 4 -10.63 18.87 -4.92
N PRO A 5 -11.85 18.33 -5.16
CA PRO A 5 -12.60 18.54 -6.38
C PRO A 5 -13.11 19.98 -6.49
N GLN A 6 -13.39 20.41 -7.71
CA GLN A 6 -14.04 21.72 -7.96
C GLN A 6 -15.56 21.68 -7.76
N GLY A 7 -16.17 20.50 -7.62
CA GLY A 7 -17.60 20.27 -7.44
C GLY A 7 -17.96 19.69 -6.08
N THR A 8 -19.18 19.17 -5.96
CA THR A 8 -19.64 18.51 -4.72
C THR A 8 -18.86 17.21 -4.50
N PRO A 9 -18.19 17.06 -3.35
CA PRO A 9 -17.47 15.85 -3.03
C PRO A 9 -18.41 14.63 -2.87
N VAL A 10 -17.92 13.46 -3.28
CA VAL A 10 -18.66 12.18 -3.17
C VAL A 10 -17.98 11.19 -2.21
N ALA A 11 -16.69 11.36 -1.96
CA ALA A 11 -15.91 10.49 -1.04
C ALA A 11 -14.66 11.20 -0.54
N VAL A 12 -14.09 10.69 0.54
CA VAL A 12 -12.79 11.08 1.08
C VAL A 12 -11.86 9.88 1.04
N VAL A 13 -10.60 10.09 0.65
CA VAL A 13 -9.53 9.09 0.67
C VAL A 13 -8.41 9.58 1.57
N LEU A 14 -7.97 8.76 2.50
CA LEU A 14 -6.71 8.91 3.22
C LEU A 14 -5.66 8.02 2.55
N ALA A 15 -4.60 8.62 1.99
CA ALA A 15 -3.55 7.93 1.26
C ALA A 15 -2.28 7.76 2.12
N LEU A 16 -1.78 6.52 2.21
CA LEU A 16 -0.62 6.09 2.98
C LEU A 16 0.47 5.59 2.03
N HIS A 17 1.60 6.31 1.97
CA HIS A 17 2.68 6.06 1.01
C HIS A 17 3.54 4.84 1.34
N GLY A 18 4.31 4.38 0.35
CA GLY A 18 5.25 3.28 0.46
C GLY A 18 6.50 3.60 1.28
N PHE A 19 7.32 2.57 1.53
CA PHE A 19 8.58 2.68 2.26
C PHE A 19 9.58 3.57 1.52
N ASN A 20 10.32 4.40 2.25
CA ASN A 20 11.30 5.37 1.74
C ASN A 20 10.72 6.48 0.84
N ASP A 21 9.41 6.52 0.69
CA ASP A 21 8.66 7.51 -0.08
C ASP A 21 7.99 8.54 0.85
N TYR A 22 7.13 9.39 0.32
CA TYR A 22 6.40 10.39 1.08
C TYR A 22 5.09 10.78 0.35
N ARG A 23 4.32 11.72 0.91
CA ARG A 23 2.98 12.10 0.42
C ARG A 23 2.90 12.46 -1.07
N ALA A 24 4.00 12.96 -1.69
CA ALA A 24 3.99 13.34 -3.10
C ALA A 24 3.77 12.14 -4.05
N SER A 25 3.99 10.90 -3.59
CA SER A 25 3.69 9.70 -4.36
C SER A 25 2.23 9.60 -4.82
N PHE A 26 1.35 10.39 -4.21
CA PHE A 26 -0.08 10.41 -4.55
C PHE A 26 -0.53 11.64 -5.34
N GLU A 27 0.37 12.50 -5.83
CA GLU A 27 -0.04 13.71 -6.56
C GLU A 27 -0.86 13.39 -7.81
N GLU A 28 -0.39 12.45 -8.62
CA GLU A 28 -1.10 12.03 -9.85
C GLU A 28 -2.43 11.33 -9.55
N PRO A 29 -2.47 10.22 -8.75
CA PRO A 29 -3.75 9.56 -8.46
C PRO A 29 -4.73 10.48 -7.74
N ALA A 30 -4.26 11.36 -6.85
CA ALA A 30 -5.12 12.33 -6.17
C ALA A 30 -5.68 13.39 -7.13
N GLY A 31 -4.89 13.82 -8.11
CA GLY A 31 -5.34 14.72 -9.18
C GLY A 31 -6.45 14.09 -10.04
N TYR A 32 -6.25 12.85 -10.45
CA TYR A 32 -7.26 12.10 -11.19
C TYR A 32 -8.56 11.94 -10.38
N LEU A 33 -8.46 11.52 -9.14
CA LEU A 33 -9.60 11.31 -8.24
C LEU A 33 -10.34 12.63 -7.95
N ALA A 34 -9.63 13.76 -7.79
CA ALA A 34 -10.21 15.07 -7.59
C ALA A 34 -11.06 15.51 -8.79
N GLY A 35 -10.62 15.20 -10.02
CA GLY A 35 -11.41 15.43 -11.24
C GLY A 35 -12.77 14.71 -11.24
N HIS A 36 -12.96 13.73 -10.36
CA HIS A 36 -14.15 12.89 -10.24
C HIS A 36 -14.88 13.02 -8.88
N GLY A 37 -14.64 14.10 -8.15
CA GLY A 37 -15.38 14.39 -6.91
C GLY A 37 -14.79 13.74 -5.64
N VAL A 38 -13.60 13.19 -5.67
CA VAL A 38 -12.98 12.57 -4.49
C VAL A 38 -11.98 13.53 -3.84
N ILE A 39 -12.09 13.75 -2.54
CA ILE A 39 -11.09 14.48 -1.75
C ILE A 39 -10.01 13.49 -1.33
N THR A 40 -8.73 13.78 -1.63
CA THR A 40 -7.62 12.92 -1.19
C THR A 40 -6.72 13.67 -0.22
N TYR A 41 -6.50 13.08 0.95
CA TYR A 41 -5.54 13.51 1.96
C TYR A 41 -4.35 12.57 1.95
N ALA A 42 -3.14 13.12 1.84
CA ALA A 42 -1.88 12.39 1.99
C ALA A 42 -0.97 13.12 2.98
N TYR A 43 -0.36 12.38 3.89
CA TYR A 43 0.60 12.93 4.85
C TYR A 43 1.91 12.13 4.84
N ASP A 44 2.99 12.77 5.25
CA ASP A 44 4.26 12.07 5.43
C ASP A 44 4.18 11.23 6.69
N GLN A 45 4.18 9.91 6.52
CA GLN A 45 4.21 9.01 7.65
C GLN A 45 5.49 9.25 8.47
N ARG A 46 5.40 9.11 9.77
CA ARG A 46 6.50 9.36 10.69
C ARG A 46 7.76 8.62 10.28
N GLY A 47 8.89 9.32 10.26
CA GLY A 47 10.18 8.80 9.78
C GLY A 47 10.43 8.97 8.28
N PHE A 48 9.50 9.57 7.53
CA PHE A 48 9.60 9.78 6.09
C PHE A 48 9.30 11.22 5.69
N GLY A 49 9.64 11.58 4.44
CA GLY A 49 9.37 12.88 3.86
C GLY A 49 9.94 14.05 4.68
N GLU A 50 9.12 15.02 4.99
CA GLU A 50 9.50 16.23 5.77
C GLU A 50 9.41 16.05 7.30
N THR A 51 9.15 14.82 7.79
CA THR A 51 9.10 14.58 9.24
C THR A 51 10.46 14.74 9.91
N GLN A 52 10.49 15.13 11.21
CA GLN A 52 11.71 15.50 11.94
C GLN A 52 12.75 14.38 12.03
N GLN A 53 12.34 13.12 12.05
CA GLN A 53 13.20 11.95 12.22
C GLN A 53 13.26 11.10 10.94
N ARG A 54 13.40 11.76 9.79
CA ARG A 54 13.51 11.07 8.51
C ARG A 54 14.62 10.03 8.52
N GLY A 55 14.30 8.81 8.06
CA GLY A 55 15.20 7.65 8.02
C GLY A 55 15.23 6.83 9.31
N ILE A 56 14.57 7.30 10.39
CA ILE A 56 14.46 6.55 11.66
C ILE A 56 13.12 5.84 11.72
N TRP A 57 13.14 4.53 11.91
CA TRP A 57 11.91 3.74 12.04
C TRP A 57 11.13 4.10 13.30
N PRO A 58 9.87 4.55 13.18
CA PRO A 58 9.11 5.05 14.33
C PRO A 58 8.47 3.93 15.17
N GLY A 59 8.46 2.70 14.63
CA GLY A 59 7.72 1.57 15.16
C GLY A 59 6.35 1.38 14.49
N SER A 60 6.02 0.12 14.18
CA SER A 60 4.80 -0.25 13.47
C SER A 60 3.53 0.22 14.19
N ASN A 61 3.45 0.00 15.51
CA ASN A 61 2.32 0.45 16.32
C ASN A 61 2.09 1.97 16.22
N ARG A 62 3.18 2.75 16.21
CA ARG A 62 3.08 4.21 16.10
C ARG A 62 2.52 4.65 14.75
N MET A 63 2.96 4.02 13.67
CA MET A 63 2.46 4.31 12.32
C MET A 63 0.97 3.96 12.19
N ARG A 64 0.58 2.79 12.70
CA ARG A 64 -0.81 2.35 12.78
C ARG A 64 -1.69 3.34 13.56
N ASP A 65 -1.24 3.74 14.74
CA ASP A 65 -1.98 4.63 15.63
C ASP A 65 -2.09 6.05 15.03
N ASP A 66 -1.03 6.56 14.37
CA ASP A 66 -1.06 7.81 13.63
C ASP A 66 -2.12 7.76 12.49
N ALA A 67 -2.16 6.67 11.71
CA ALA A 67 -3.16 6.49 10.66
C ALA A 67 -4.59 6.46 11.21
N ALA A 68 -4.81 5.79 12.37
CA ALA A 68 -6.11 5.76 13.04
C ALA A 68 -6.53 7.14 13.56
N VAL A 69 -5.60 7.93 14.10
CA VAL A 69 -5.87 9.31 14.53
C VAL A 69 -6.28 10.17 13.35
N VAL A 70 -5.51 10.15 12.26
CA VAL A 70 -5.83 10.93 11.05
C VAL A 70 -7.18 10.49 10.45
N SER A 71 -7.46 9.20 10.41
CA SER A 71 -8.76 8.69 9.94
C SER A 71 -9.93 9.25 10.75
N ARG A 72 -9.84 9.26 12.08
CA ARG A 72 -10.89 9.83 12.95
C ARG A 72 -11.08 11.34 12.70
N MET A 73 -9.98 12.10 12.61
CA MET A 73 -10.05 13.52 12.29
C MET A 73 -10.77 13.77 10.96
N LEU A 74 -10.52 12.96 9.93
CA LEU A 74 -11.19 13.09 8.65
C LEU A 74 -12.66 12.69 8.71
N CYS A 75 -13.02 11.69 9.50
CA CYS A 75 -14.42 11.33 9.74
C CYS A 75 -15.21 12.48 10.42
N GLU A 76 -14.57 13.14 11.40
CA GLU A 76 -15.16 14.31 12.06
C GLU A 76 -15.27 15.51 11.13
N GLN A 77 -14.27 15.71 10.26
CA GLN A 77 -14.24 16.81 9.30
C GLN A 77 -15.24 16.61 8.15
N HIS A 78 -15.53 15.37 7.77
CA HIS A 78 -16.39 14.99 6.65
C HIS A 78 -17.48 13.98 7.06
N PRO A 79 -18.39 14.33 7.99
CA PRO A 79 -19.32 13.37 8.58
C PRO A 79 -20.31 12.77 7.57
N ASP A 80 -20.58 13.46 6.48
CA ASP A 80 -21.56 13.06 5.44
C ASP A 80 -20.92 12.31 4.26
N LEU A 81 -19.60 12.13 4.27
CA LEU A 81 -18.87 11.48 3.18
C LEU A 81 -18.25 10.15 3.65
N PRO A 82 -18.30 9.10 2.80
CA PRO A 82 -17.58 7.86 3.10
C PRO A 82 -16.07 8.09 3.07
N LEU A 83 -15.37 7.66 4.12
CA LEU A 83 -13.91 7.65 4.16
C LEU A 83 -13.37 6.30 3.68
N PHE A 84 -12.40 6.33 2.79
CA PHE A 84 -11.64 5.17 2.35
C PHE A 84 -10.15 5.35 2.68
N ILE A 85 -9.46 4.23 2.92
CA ILE A 85 -8.01 4.22 3.10
C ILE A 85 -7.39 3.68 1.82
N LEU A 86 -6.43 4.40 1.25
CA LEU A 86 -5.61 3.95 0.13
C LEU A 86 -4.18 3.72 0.64
N GLY A 87 -3.73 2.48 0.64
CA GLY A 87 -2.37 2.15 1.09
C GLY A 87 -1.55 1.52 -0.03
N GLU A 88 -0.40 2.12 -0.37
CA GLU A 88 0.56 1.57 -1.31
C GLU A 88 1.73 0.92 -0.55
N SER A 89 2.08 -0.31 -0.88
CA SER A 89 3.23 -1.03 -0.33
C SER A 89 3.23 -1.02 1.23
N MET A 90 4.21 -0.37 1.88
CA MET A 90 4.23 -0.19 3.34
C MET A 90 2.94 0.48 3.85
N GLY A 91 2.42 1.47 3.14
CA GLY A 91 1.14 2.10 3.49
C GLY A 91 -0.03 1.12 3.48
N GLY A 92 -0.01 0.13 2.58
CA GLY A 92 -0.95 -0.99 2.57
C GLY A 92 -0.82 -1.86 3.81
N ALA A 93 0.42 -2.16 4.24
CA ALA A 93 0.66 -2.91 5.48
C ALA A 93 0.18 -2.14 6.73
N VAL A 94 0.41 -0.81 6.78
CA VAL A 94 -0.13 0.05 7.86
C VAL A 94 -1.66 0.03 7.86
N ALA A 95 -2.30 0.12 6.70
CA ALA A 95 -3.75 0.07 6.58
C ALA A 95 -4.32 -1.27 7.07
N MET A 96 -3.70 -2.40 6.71
CA MET A 96 -4.12 -3.73 7.16
C MET A 96 -3.99 -3.89 8.67
N ASP A 97 -2.85 -3.51 9.26
CA ASP A 97 -2.61 -3.55 10.71
C ASP A 97 -3.57 -2.62 11.48
N MET A 98 -3.87 -1.44 10.92
CA MET A 98 -4.85 -0.50 11.47
C MET A 98 -6.26 -1.08 11.46
N MET A 99 -6.70 -1.70 10.36
CA MET A 99 -8.03 -2.27 10.22
C MET A 99 -8.28 -3.43 11.18
N GLN A 100 -7.25 -4.20 11.53
CA GLN A 100 -7.33 -5.24 12.54
C GLN A 100 -7.46 -4.64 13.96
N ALA A 101 -6.66 -3.60 14.26
CA ALA A 101 -6.59 -3.02 15.61
C ALA A 101 -7.77 -2.10 15.94
N TYR A 102 -8.38 -1.46 14.94
CA TYR A 102 -9.42 -0.46 15.12
C TYR A 102 -10.65 -0.77 14.27
N THR A 103 -11.82 -0.71 14.92
CA THR A 103 -13.13 -1.04 14.32
C THR A 103 -13.98 0.20 14.01
N ASP A 104 -13.36 1.36 13.80
CA ASP A 104 -14.06 2.62 13.57
C ASP A 104 -15.06 2.51 12.39
N SER A 105 -16.33 2.80 12.67
CA SER A 105 -17.44 2.59 11.73
C SER A 105 -17.44 3.53 10.53
N CYS A 106 -16.73 4.65 10.63
CA CYS A 106 -16.71 5.68 9.59
C CYS A 106 -15.87 5.31 8.35
N ILE A 107 -14.96 4.30 8.45
CA ILE A 107 -14.17 3.85 7.30
C ILE A 107 -15.03 2.91 6.45
N ALA A 108 -15.35 3.34 5.24
CA ALA A 108 -16.21 2.62 4.31
C ALA A 108 -15.52 1.45 3.58
N GLY A 109 -14.19 1.49 3.47
CA GLY A 109 -13.39 0.43 2.84
C GLY A 109 -11.92 0.77 2.71
N VAL A 110 -11.14 -0.17 2.17
CA VAL A 110 -9.70 -0.02 1.96
C VAL A 110 -9.30 -0.40 0.54
N ILE A 111 -8.39 0.36 -0.05
CA ILE A 111 -7.72 0.04 -1.31
C ILE A 111 -6.27 -0.28 -0.99
N LEU A 112 -5.82 -1.46 -1.34
CA LEU A 112 -4.47 -1.97 -1.11
C LEU A 112 -3.76 -2.11 -2.45
N VAL A 113 -2.76 -1.28 -2.69
CA VAL A 113 -1.94 -1.30 -3.91
C VAL A 113 -0.61 -1.98 -3.60
N ALA A 114 -0.35 -3.13 -4.18
CA ALA A 114 0.84 -3.94 -3.94
C ALA A 114 1.24 -3.98 -2.45
N PRO A 115 0.34 -4.38 -1.52
CA PRO A 115 0.57 -4.25 -0.09
C PRO A 115 1.81 -5.03 0.33
N ALA A 116 2.62 -4.42 1.21
CA ALA A 116 3.85 -5.03 1.70
C ALA A 116 3.54 -6.12 2.73
N VAL A 117 3.63 -7.38 2.31
CA VAL A 117 3.31 -8.57 3.12
C VAL A 117 4.46 -9.58 3.20
N TRP A 118 5.68 -9.17 2.85
CA TRP A 118 6.87 -10.01 2.91
C TRP A 118 7.46 -10.08 4.32
N GLY A 119 6.74 -10.75 5.23
CA GLY A 119 7.14 -10.91 6.62
C GLY A 119 8.13 -12.08 6.87
N TRP A 120 8.37 -12.33 8.14
CA TRP A 120 9.32 -13.35 8.60
C TRP A 120 9.01 -14.78 8.12
N ARG A 121 7.72 -15.10 7.96
CA ARG A 121 7.26 -16.45 7.55
C ARG A 121 7.59 -16.76 6.10
N THR A 122 7.57 -15.77 5.24
CA THR A 122 7.83 -15.90 3.81
C THR A 122 9.29 -15.65 3.44
N MET A 123 10.06 -15.05 4.35
CA MET A 123 11.48 -14.74 4.14
C MET A 123 12.35 -16.00 4.26
N PRO A 124 13.31 -16.23 3.34
CA PRO A 124 14.28 -17.32 3.43
C PRO A 124 15.06 -17.30 4.76
N ALA A 125 15.34 -18.49 5.33
CA ALA A 125 15.95 -18.61 6.66
C ALA A 125 17.29 -17.87 6.79
N LEU A 126 18.13 -17.89 5.74
CA LEU A 126 19.43 -17.19 5.75
C LEU A 126 19.24 -15.67 5.81
N GLN A 127 18.35 -15.10 4.97
CA GLN A 127 18.07 -13.66 4.97
C GLN A 127 17.48 -13.22 6.31
N ARG A 128 16.56 -14.01 6.88
CA ARG A 128 15.96 -13.77 8.19
C ARG A 128 17.00 -13.73 9.31
N SER A 129 17.94 -14.69 9.32
CA SER A 129 19.01 -14.74 10.31
C SER A 129 20.01 -13.59 10.14
N ALA A 130 20.38 -13.27 8.89
CA ALA A 130 21.27 -12.16 8.57
C ALA A 130 20.64 -10.81 9.00
N LEU A 131 19.35 -10.57 8.64
CA LEU A 131 18.67 -9.32 9.02
C LEU A 131 18.58 -9.18 10.55
N ARG A 132 18.24 -10.25 11.27
CA ARG A 132 18.20 -10.22 12.75
C ARG A 132 19.57 -9.91 13.35
N PHE A 133 20.62 -10.56 12.87
CA PHE A 133 21.98 -10.31 13.34
C PHE A 133 22.40 -8.85 13.08
N LEU A 134 22.22 -8.36 11.84
CA LEU A 134 22.61 -7.01 11.47
C LEU A 134 21.80 -5.95 12.22
N ALA A 135 20.50 -6.13 12.39
CA ALA A 135 19.64 -5.20 13.12
C ALA A 135 20.02 -5.05 14.60
N HIS A 136 20.55 -6.10 15.22
CA HIS A 136 20.97 -6.03 16.63
C HIS A 136 22.43 -5.61 16.81
N SER A 137 23.30 -5.88 15.81
CA SER A 137 24.73 -5.57 15.90
C SER A 137 25.08 -4.22 15.27
N PHE A 138 24.40 -3.83 14.18
CA PHE A 138 24.70 -2.66 13.39
C PHE A 138 23.41 -1.92 12.96
N PRO A 139 22.50 -1.53 13.89
CA PRO A 139 21.17 -1.00 13.56
C PRO A 139 21.21 0.23 12.66
N GLY A 140 22.19 1.11 12.87
CA GLY A 140 22.35 2.35 12.12
C GLY A 140 23.08 2.21 10.79
N TYR A 141 23.57 1.02 10.43
CA TYR A 141 24.19 0.84 9.11
C TYR A 141 23.13 1.03 8.00
N SER A 142 23.46 1.82 7.00
CA SER A 142 22.52 2.23 5.96
C SER A 142 23.06 1.84 4.58
N PRO A 143 22.78 0.60 4.10
CA PRO A 143 23.10 0.22 2.73
C PRO A 143 22.22 0.97 1.72
N THR A 144 22.77 1.16 0.53
CA THR A 144 21.99 1.58 -0.64
C THR A 144 21.30 0.36 -1.27
N GLY A 145 20.22 0.58 -1.99
CA GLY A 145 19.58 -0.44 -2.81
C GLY A 145 20.25 -0.61 -4.18
N GLU A 146 21.36 0.08 -4.44
CA GLU A 146 22.07 0.01 -5.71
C GLU A 146 22.56 -1.41 -6.01
N GLY A 147 22.33 -1.85 -7.24
CA GLY A 147 22.78 -3.17 -7.69
C GLY A 147 21.84 -4.34 -7.35
N LEU A 148 20.69 -4.11 -6.71
CA LEU A 148 19.71 -5.18 -6.49
C LEU A 148 19.02 -5.64 -7.79
N GLY A 149 19.07 -4.83 -8.85
CA GLY A 149 18.55 -5.17 -10.17
C GLY A 149 17.03 -5.33 -10.27
N VAL A 150 16.29 -4.91 -9.23
CA VAL A 150 14.82 -4.97 -9.20
C VAL A 150 14.20 -3.75 -9.89
N VAL A 151 13.13 -3.98 -10.66
CA VAL A 151 12.40 -2.94 -11.38
C VAL A 151 11.11 -2.63 -10.63
N ALA A 152 11.00 -1.40 -10.11
CA ALA A 152 9.83 -0.98 -9.33
C ALA A 152 8.69 -0.42 -10.19
N SER A 153 8.99 0.05 -11.42
CA SER A 153 8.04 0.64 -12.37
C SER A 153 8.61 0.61 -13.79
N ASP A 154 7.77 0.63 -14.82
CA ASP A 154 8.15 0.84 -16.20
C ASP A 154 8.33 2.34 -16.55
N ASN A 155 7.89 3.25 -15.69
CA ASN A 155 8.01 4.69 -15.84
C ASN A 155 9.40 5.17 -15.41
N ARG A 156 10.36 5.13 -16.34
CA ARG A 156 11.75 5.50 -16.08
C ARG A 156 11.93 6.97 -15.73
N GLU A 157 11.11 7.85 -16.28
CA GLU A 157 11.17 9.28 -16.01
C GLU A 157 10.80 9.54 -14.53
N MET A 158 9.68 9.01 -14.08
CA MET A 158 9.26 9.06 -12.68
C MET A 158 10.32 8.46 -11.73
N LEU A 159 10.91 7.31 -12.08
CA LEU A 159 11.97 6.70 -11.27
C LEU A 159 13.22 7.59 -11.17
N TYR A 160 13.57 8.30 -12.26
CA TYR A 160 14.69 9.25 -12.26
C TYR A 160 14.39 10.49 -11.42
N GLU A 161 13.19 11.08 -11.55
CA GLU A 161 12.75 12.20 -10.70
C GLU A 161 12.76 11.82 -9.22
N LYS A 162 12.23 10.65 -8.90
CA LYS A 162 12.24 10.08 -7.55
C LYS A 162 13.67 9.88 -7.03
N TRP A 163 14.60 9.48 -7.88
CA TRP A 163 16.02 9.35 -7.51
C TRP A 163 16.66 10.71 -7.22
N LEU A 164 16.24 11.78 -7.90
CA LEU A 164 16.73 13.14 -7.66
C LEU A 164 16.11 13.78 -6.41
N ASP A 165 14.92 13.34 -5.99
CA ASP A 165 14.20 13.94 -4.89
C ASP A 165 14.93 13.74 -3.54
N PRO A 166 15.31 14.83 -2.83
CA PRO A 166 16.00 14.74 -1.56
C PRO A 166 15.13 14.24 -0.39
N LEU A 167 13.80 14.22 -0.55
CA LEU A 167 12.87 13.71 0.47
C LEU A 167 12.72 12.20 0.42
N VAL A 168 13.05 11.58 -0.71
CA VAL A 168 13.09 10.12 -0.87
C VAL A 168 14.36 9.57 -0.21
N ILE A 169 14.19 8.57 0.65
CA ILE A 169 15.29 7.92 1.37
C ILE A 169 15.98 6.91 0.45
N LYS A 170 17.27 7.08 0.19
CA LYS A 170 18.08 6.23 -0.69
C LYS A 170 18.99 5.26 0.08
N GLU A 171 19.39 5.67 1.27
CA GLU A 171 20.21 4.88 2.20
C GLU A 171 19.34 4.43 3.36
N THR A 172 19.00 3.15 3.39
CA THR A 172 18.02 2.62 4.34
C THR A 172 18.71 1.96 5.52
N ARG A 173 18.45 2.44 6.72
CA ARG A 173 18.96 1.84 7.96
C ARG A 173 18.49 0.40 8.11
N ILE A 174 19.36 -0.46 8.61
CA ILE A 174 19.04 -1.87 8.87
C ILE A 174 17.91 -2.01 9.91
N ASP A 175 17.87 -1.18 10.94
CA ASP A 175 16.77 -1.20 11.92
C ASP A 175 15.42 -0.79 11.30
N ALA A 176 15.42 0.08 10.29
CA ALA A 176 14.21 0.41 9.55
C ALA A 176 13.72 -0.76 8.66
N ILE A 177 14.66 -1.49 8.01
CA ILE A 177 14.31 -2.72 7.26
C ILE A 177 13.76 -3.79 8.20
N TYR A 178 14.36 -3.96 9.38
CA TYR A 178 13.88 -4.88 10.41
C TYR A 178 12.48 -4.49 10.90
N GLY A 179 12.25 -3.20 11.15
CA GLY A 179 10.96 -2.66 11.56
C GLY A 179 9.88 -2.84 10.49
N LEU A 180 10.22 -2.58 9.22
CA LEU A 180 9.34 -2.85 8.08
C LEU A 180 8.99 -4.35 8.00
N THR A 181 9.95 -5.25 8.21
CA THR A 181 9.69 -6.70 8.19
C THR A 181 8.72 -7.11 9.30
N ASN A 182 8.80 -6.49 10.48
CA ASN A 182 7.82 -6.72 11.55
C ASN A 182 6.43 -6.22 11.15
N LEU A 183 6.32 -5.06 10.52
CA LEU A 183 5.05 -4.53 10.02
C LEU A 183 4.47 -5.45 8.94
N MET A 184 5.28 -5.91 7.99
CA MET A 184 4.86 -6.83 6.93
C MET A 184 4.35 -8.18 7.49
N GLU A 185 4.98 -8.68 8.55
CA GLU A 185 4.49 -9.90 9.25
C GLU A 185 3.14 -9.64 9.91
N SER A 186 2.97 -8.49 10.60
CA SER A 186 1.70 -8.09 11.20
C SER A 186 0.60 -7.96 10.15
N ALA A 187 0.89 -7.30 9.03
CA ALA A 187 -0.04 -7.14 7.92
C ALA A 187 -0.46 -8.48 7.29
N LEU A 188 0.50 -9.38 7.09
CA LEU A 188 0.22 -10.74 6.59
C LEU A 188 -0.71 -11.51 7.53
N LEU A 189 -0.52 -11.38 8.85
CA LEU A 189 -1.41 -12.00 9.84
C LEU A 189 -2.79 -11.33 9.85
N ALA A 190 -2.83 -10.01 9.71
CA ALA A 190 -4.08 -9.23 9.69
C ALA A 190 -4.93 -9.50 8.43
N SER A 191 -4.36 -10.06 7.36
CA SER A 191 -5.11 -10.34 6.13
C SER A 191 -6.30 -11.28 6.35
N GLY A 192 -6.19 -12.22 7.29
CA GLY A 192 -7.28 -13.12 7.67
C GLY A 192 -8.46 -12.44 8.37
N ASP A 193 -8.24 -11.25 8.90
CA ASP A 193 -9.21 -10.47 9.67
C ASP A 193 -9.81 -9.28 8.89
N ILE A 194 -9.63 -9.23 7.57
CA ILE A 194 -10.22 -8.18 6.72
C ILE A 194 -11.76 -8.28 6.82
N ASN A 195 -12.33 -7.38 7.61
CA ASN A 195 -13.75 -7.35 7.93
C ASN A 195 -14.52 -6.22 7.23
N ARG A 196 -13.83 -5.42 6.41
CA ARG A 196 -14.38 -4.31 5.62
C ARG A 196 -14.25 -4.57 4.13
N PRO A 197 -15.06 -3.88 3.28
CA PRO A 197 -14.84 -3.91 1.84
C PRO A 197 -13.39 -3.55 1.50
N ALA A 198 -12.74 -4.39 0.70
CA ALA A 198 -11.36 -4.19 0.28
C ALA A 198 -11.23 -4.35 -1.24
N LEU A 199 -10.46 -3.48 -1.88
CA LEU A 199 -9.98 -3.62 -3.25
C LEU A 199 -8.47 -3.82 -3.23
N ILE A 200 -8.01 -4.95 -3.77
CA ILE A 200 -6.58 -5.28 -3.86
C ILE A 200 -6.15 -5.11 -5.30
N LEU A 201 -5.16 -4.27 -5.55
CA LEU A 201 -4.59 -4.01 -6.86
C LEU A 201 -3.14 -4.51 -6.86
N TYR A 202 -2.79 -5.37 -7.82
CA TYR A 202 -1.47 -5.98 -7.87
C TYR A 202 -0.96 -6.11 -9.31
N GLY A 203 0.33 -5.83 -9.50
CA GLY A 203 1.01 -5.96 -10.79
C GLY A 203 1.69 -7.32 -10.92
N GLU A 204 1.51 -8.03 -12.03
CA GLU A 204 2.17 -9.33 -12.26
C GLU A 204 3.69 -9.22 -12.40
N ARG A 205 4.20 -7.99 -12.69
CA ARG A 205 5.62 -7.68 -12.79
C ARG A 205 6.21 -7.06 -11.53
N ASP A 206 5.54 -7.20 -10.38
CA ASP A 206 6.08 -6.74 -9.10
C ASP A 206 7.29 -7.61 -8.69
N GLU A 207 8.48 -6.99 -8.71
CA GLU A 207 9.75 -7.62 -8.28
C GLU A 207 10.14 -7.22 -6.84
N ILE A 208 9.39 -6.34 -6.18
CA ILE A 208 9.68 -5.83 -4.84
C ILE A 208 9.10 -6.75 -3.77
N ILE A 209 7.81 -7.11 -3.93
CA ILE A 209 7.16 -8.05 -3.02
C ILE A 209 7.20 -9.45 -3.67
N PRO A 210 7.92 -10.41 -3.07
CA PRO A 210 7.99 -11.75 -3.64
C PRO A 210 6.61 -12.38 -3.81
N LEU A 211 6.34 -12.93 -4.97
CA LEU A 211 5.09 -13.59 -5.34
C LEU A 211 4.57 -14.53 -4.24
N ARG A 212 5.46 -15.33 -3.63
CA ARG A 212 5.11 -16.23 -2.54
C ARG A 212 4.43 -15.51 -1.36
N ALA A 213 4.88 -14.29 -1.03
CA ALA A 213 4.29 -13.53 0.08
C ALA A 213 2.89 -13.05 -0.25
N THR A 214 2.67 -12.57 -1.48
CA THR A 214 1.36 -12.15 -1.98
C THR A 214 0.39 -13.33 -2.03
N CYS A 215 0.81 -14.48 -2.55
CA CYS A 215 -0.05 -15.67 -2.61
C CYS A 215 -0.36 -16.20 -1.20
N GLN A 216 0.58 -16.17 -0.26
CA GLN A 216 0.28 -16.51 1.12
C GLN A 216 -0.73 -15.54 1.76
N MET A 217 -0.68 -14.24 1.45
CA MET A 217 -1.73 -13.30 1.87
C MET A 217 -3.08 -13.70 1.30
N LEU A 218 -3.15 -14.01 0.01
CA LEU A 218 -4.40 -14.41 -0.66
C LEU A 218 -5.01 -15.69 -0.04
N ASP A 219 -4.18 -16.66 0.35
CA ASP A 219 -4.62 -17.90 1.01
C ASP A 219 -5.23 -17.64 2.40
N THR A 220 -4.87 -16.52 3.04
CA THR A 220 -5.40 -16.17 4.37
C THR A 220 -6.63 -15.28 4.33
N LEU A 221 -6.95 -14.67 3.17
CA LEU A 221 -8.12 -13.79 3.04
C LEU A 221 -9.43 -14.52 3.36
N PRO A 222 -10.40 -13.85 4.02
CA PRO A 222 -11.69 -14.45 4.34
C PRO A 222 -12.43 -14.92 3.06
N THR A 223 -12.87 -16.16 3.05
CA THR A 223 -13.56 -16.78 1.90
C THR A 223 -15.08 -16.88 2.08
N VAL A 224 -15.64 -16.36 3.20
CA VAL A 224 -17.08 -16.40 3.49
C VAL A 224 -17.86 -15.67 2.39
N PRO A 225 -18.76 -16.33 1.64
CA PRO A 225 -19.49 -15.71 0.54
C PRO A 225 -20.58 -14.70 1.00
N PRO A 226 -20.74 -13.57 0.28
CA PRO A 226 -19.81 -13.04 -0.69
C PRO A 226 -18.56 -12.47 0.02
N PRO A 227 -17.35 -12.71 -0.51
CA PRO A 227 -16.14 -12.17 0.08
C PRO A 227 -16.22 -10.64 0.08
N ARG A 228 -15.73 -10.02 1.16
CA ARG A 228 -15.73 -8.56 1.28
C ARG A 228 -14.58 -7.91 0.50
N TRP A 229 -13.72 -8.71 -0.11
CA TRP A 229 -12.59 -8.23 -0.91
C TRP A 229 -12.75 -8.58 -2.38
N ARG A 230 -12.17 -7.75 -3.22
CA ARG A 230 -12.04 -7.93 -4.67
C ARG A 230 -10.59 -7.67 -5.05
N MET A 231 -10.12 -8.29 -6.12
CA MET A 231 -8.74 -8.14 -6.59
C MET A 231 -8.71 -7.90 -8.09
N ALA A 232 -7.86 -6.95 -8.53
CA ALA A 232 -7.45 -6.81 -9.92
C ALA A 232 -5.97 -7.11 -10.04
N LEU A 233 -5.63 -7.93 -11.07
CA LEU A 233 -4.28 -8.37 -11.37
C LEU A 233 -3.87 -7.82 -12.73
N TYR A 234 -2.89 -6.89 -12.76
CA TYR A 234 -2.50 -6.17 -13.97
C TYR A 234 -1.28 -6.84 -14.63
N PRO A 235 -1.41 -7.36 -15.89
CA PRO A 235 -0.34 -8.15 -16.51
C PRO A 235 0.93 -7.35 -16.79
N ASP A 236 0.79 -6.04 -17.03
CA ASP A 236 1.92 -5.14 -17.29
C ASP A 236 2.24 -4.22 -16.11
N GLY A 237 1.56 -4.41 -14.96
CA GLY A 237 1.75 -3.61 -13.76
C GLY A 237 3.00 -4.02 -12.98
N TYR A 238 3.69 -3.04 -12.43
CA TYR A 238 4.83 -3.20 -11.53
C TYR A 238 4.44 -2.88 -10.07
N HIS A 239 5.43 -2.78 -9.20
CA HIS A 239 5.19 -2.47 -7.78
C HIS A 239 4.55 -1.10 -7.55
N MET A 240 5.05 -0.08 -8.27
CA MET A 240 4.54 1.29 -8.21
C MET A 240 3.36 1.50 -9.17
N LEU A 241 2.36 0.62 -9.07
CA LEU A 241 1.23 0.53 -9.99
C LEU A 241 0.50 1.86 -10.22
N THR A 242 0.47 2.73 -9.20
CA THR A 242 -0.14 4.07 -9.27
C THR A 242 0.74 5.10 -9.98
N ARG A 243 1.93 4.72 -10.43
CA ARG A 243 2.90 5.59 -11.14
C ARG A 243 3.51 4.93 -12.37
N ASP A 244 3.04 3.74 -12.74
CA ASP A 244 3.41 3.08 -13.99
C ASP A 244 2.89 3.88 -15.20
N LEU A 245 3.44 3.61 -16.40
CA LEU A 245 2.99 4.29 -17.64
C LEU A 245 1.49 4.12 -17.92
N GLN A 246 0.88 3.06 -17.40
CA GLN A 246 -0.55 2.78 -17.53
C GLN A 246 -1.32 2.96 -16.21
N ALA A 247 -0.84 3.79 -15.29
CA ALA A 247 -1.44 3.99 -13.97
C ALA A 247 -2.92 4.41 -14.02
N GLU A 248 -3.35 5.13 -15.07
CA GLU A 248 -4.75 5.55 -15.25
C GLU A 248 -5.73 4.37 -15.29
N VAL A 249 -5.30 3.19 -15.74
CA VAL A 249 -6.12 1.96 -15.72
C VAL A 249 -6.45 1.56 -14.27
N ALA A 250 -5.47 1.64 -13.37
CA ALA A 250 -5.67 1.40 -11.95
C ALA A 250 -6.50 2.51 -11.28
N TYR A 251 -6.32 3.77 -11.69
CA TYR A 251 -7.14 4.89 -11.18
C TYR A 251 -8.61 4.72 -11.55
N ALA A 252 -8.91 4.29 -12.79
CA ALA A 252 -10.29 4.04 -13.22
C ALA A 252 -10.95 2.93 -12.39
N ASP A 253 -10.22 1.85 -12.07
CA ASP A 253 -10.71 0.77 -11.21
C ASP A 253 -10.95 1.26 -9.77
N MET A 254 -10.00 2.03 -9.21
CA MET A 254 -10.17 2.64 -7.90
C MET A 254 -11.41 3.54 -7.86
N LEU A 255 -11.59 4.42 -8.84
CA LEU A 255 -12.73 5.34 -8.91
C LEU A 255 -14.05 4.58 -9.03
N ALA A 256 -14.13 3.57 -9.90
CA ALA A 256 -15.32 2.76 -10.04
C ALA A 256 -15.71 2.10 -8.72
N TRP A 257 -14.74 1.53 -8.00
CA TRP A 257 -14.97 0.88 -6.72
C TRP A 257 -15.30 1.87 -5.58
N LEU A 258 -14.69 3.06 -5.57
CA LEU A 258 -15.02 4.12 -4.62
C LEU A 258 -16.47 4.59 -4.77
N THR A 259 -16.96 4.65 -6.01
CA THR A 259 -18.33 5.09 -6.35
C THR A 259 -19.35 3.99 -6.07
N ASP A 260 -19.08 2.78 -6.53
CA ASP A 260 -19.91 1.60 -6.27
C ASP A 260 -19.01 0.36 -6.12
N ARG A 261 -18.94 -0.16 -4.90
CA ARG A 261 -18.13 -1.34 -4.58
C ARG A 261 -18.48 -2.61 -5.34
N GLN A 262 -19.66 -2.65 -5.96
CA GLN A 262 -20.11 -3.77 -6.79
C GLN A 262 -19.98 -3.51 -8.30
N ALA A 263 -19.64 -2.27 -8.70
CA ALA A 263 -19.42 -1.93 -10.09
C ALA A 263 -18.35 -2.83 -10.72
N ARG A 264 -18.54 -3.19 -11.99
CA ARG A 264 -17.49 -3.87 -12.76
C ARG A 264 -16.28 -2.95 -12.86
N LEU A 265 -15.08 -3.49 -12.61
CA LEU A 265 -13.83 -2.76 -12.78
C LEU A 265 -13.58 -2.48 -14.28
N PRO A 266 -13.37 -1.22 -14.67
CA PRO A 266 -13.19 -0.82 -16.07
C PRO A 266 -12.06 -1.54 -16.79
N SER A 267 -10.97 -1.87 -16.08
CA SER A 267 -9.84 -2.61 -16.65
C SER A 267 -10.20 -4.00 -17.17
N GLY A 268 -11.25 -4.63 -16.62
CA GLY A 268 -11.56 -6.04 -16.86
C GLY A 268 -10.51 -7.01 -16.28
N GLN A 269 -9.60 -6.53 -15.42
CA GLN A 269 -8.51 -7.32 -14.83
C GLN A 269 -8.89 -7.98 -13.49
N GLU A 270 -10.17 -7.95 -13.15
CA GLU A 270 -10.64 -8.56 -11.91
C GLU A 270 -10.44 -10.09 -11.93
N VAL A 271 -9.92 -10.62 -10.83
CA VAL A 271 -9.68 -12.04 -10.60
C VAL A 271 -10.32 -12.48 -9.29
N ASN A 272 -10.64 -13.76 -9.18
CA ASN A 272 -11.07 -14.41 -7.94
C ASN A 272 -10.25 -15.69 -7.70
N LEU A 273 -10.34 -16.27 -6.51
CA LEU A 273 -9.53 -17.44 -6.11
C LEU A 273 -9.68 -18.66 -7.05
N GLN A 274 -10.76 -18.75 -7.83
CA GLN A 274 -11.01 -19.84 -8.76
C GLN A 274 -10.60 -19.49 -10.19
N SER A 275 -10.19 -18.24 -10.47
CA SER A 275 -9.78 -17.84 -11.81
C SER A 275 -8.50 -18.57 -12.22
N PRO A 276 -8.45 -19.18 -13.44
CA PRO A 276 -7.23 -19.84 -13.92
C PRO A 276 -6.00 -18.93 -13.91
N ARG A 277 -6.20 -17.62 -14.15
CA ARG A 277 -5.12 -16.64 -14.15
C ARG A 277 -4.50 -16.46 -12.77
N LEU A 278 -5.31 -16.34 -11.70
CA LEU A 278 -4.78 -16.23 -10.34
C LEU A 278 -4.13 -17.54 -9.88
N GLN A 279 -4.70 -18.69 -10.27
CA GLN A 279 -4.10 -19.98 -10.00
C GLN A 279 -2.75 -20.16 -10.71
N ALA A 280 -2.63 -19.74 -11.97
CA ALA A 280 -1.36 -19.74 -12.67
C ALA A 280 -0.35 -18.77 -12.05
N PHE A 281 -0.79 -17.59 -11.63
CA PHE A 281 0.05 -16.58 -10.95
C PHE A 281 0.61 -17.08 -9.62
N CYS A 282 -0.16 -17.86 -8.85
CA CYS A 282 0.27 -18.42 -7.54
C CYS A 282 0.76 -19.87 -7.61
N GLY A 283 0.68 -20.53 -8.75
CA GLY A 283 0.94 -21.98 -8.88
C GLY A 283 2.39 -22.35 -9.23
N ASP A 284 3.23 -21.38 -9.56
CA ASP A 284 4.67 -21.52 -9.81
C ASP A 284 5.49 -21.14 -8.56
#